data_8c1737e6324cf363d16f23a20ade3d54
#
_entry.id   8c1737e6324cf363d16f23a20ade3d54
#
_cell.length_a   1.000
_cell.length_b   1.000
_cell.length_c   1.000
_cell.angle_alpha   90.00
_cell.angle_beta   90.00
_cell.angle_gamma   90.00
#
_symmetry.space_group_name_H-M   'P 1'
#
loop_
_entity.id
_entity.type
_entity.pdbx_description
1 polymer ?
#
loop_
_entity_poly.entity_id
_entity_poly.type
_entity_poly.pdbx_seq_one_letter_code
_entity_poly.pdbx_strand_id
1 'polypeptide(L)'
;MSPSRFAEITSRYPQLRIAVVGDFCLDRYLEIDPARAEVSIETGLPVHNVTRVRSQPGAAGTIVNNLVALGVGEIVPVGFCGEDGEGWELRRALRGLRGVTLEHFIQTTERSTFTYTKPLIVECDAIPRELNRLDIKNWTPTPAPLRARLADHVRALATAVDAIVVMDQVSIDETGVVTAPVLAMLGEIAAENPGLPILADSRRGLRDFPAVTFKMNANELATLTGAVSADPAAAAAGLARERMKPVIVTLAERGVLGALPSGETVSVPVLPVRGEIDVVGAGDAVTANAAAALAVGASLGEALVIANAAASIVIHQLGTTGTASVAEIGRILN
;
A
#
# COMPACT_ATOMS: atom_id res chain seq x y z
N MET A 1 -16.68 7.50 -16.43
CA MET A 1 -15.87 8.76 -16.53
C MET A 1 -15.56 9.00 -17.99
N SER A 2 -15.59 10.26 -18.49
CA SER A 2 -15.23 10.52 -19.89
C SER A 2 -13.70 10.48 -20.09
N PRO A 3 -13.21 10.16 -21.31
CA PRO A 3 -11.78 10.19 -21.62
C PRO A 3 -11.13 11.55 -21.38
N SER A 4 -11.84 12.63 -21.67
CA SER A 4 -11.36 14.00 -21.44
C SER A 4 -11.20 14.30 -19.95
N ARG A 5 -12.14 13.86 -19.12
CA ARG A 5 -12.05 14.06 -17.67
C ARG A 5 -10.95 13.22 -17.03
N PHE A 6 -10.76 11.99 -17.51
CA PHE A 6 -9.63 11.17 -17.09
C PHE A 6 -8.29 11.85 -17.44
N ALA A 7 -8.15 12.35 -18.66
CA ALA A 7 -6.94 13.08 -19.09
C ALA A 7 -6.70 14.35 -18.27
N GLU A 8 -7.75 15.12 -17.96
CA GLU A 8 -7.68 16.32 -17.10
C GLU A 8 -7.14 15.98 -15.70
N ILE A 9 -7.68 14.93 -15.07
CA ILE A 9 -7.23 14.46 -13.75
C ILE A 9 -5.76 14.03 -13.80
N THR A 10 -5.43 13.12 -14.72
CA THR A 10 -4.11 12.48 -14.75
C THR A 10 -2.99 13.38 -15.27
N SER A 11 -3.31 14.41 -16.06
CA SER A 11 -2.31 15.40 -16.52
C SER A 11 -1.69 16.21 -15.38
N ARG A 12 -2.31 16.21 -14.19
CA ARG A 12 -1.82 16.92 -13.00
C ARG A 12 -0.92 16.07 -12.11
N TYR A 13 -0.89 14.74 -12.29
CA TYR A 13 -0.08 13.84 -11.48
C TYR A 13 1.42 14.18 -11.45
N PRO A 14 2.05 14.60 -12.57
CA PRO A 14 3.47 14.99 -12.54
C PRO A 14 3.79 16.23 -11.67
N GLN A 15 2.78 16.95 -11.21
CA GLN A 15 2.96 18.12 -10.34
C GLN A 15 2.75 17.78 -8.86
N LEU A 16 2.22 16.58 -8.55
CA LEU A 16 1.94 16.16 -7.19
C LEU A 16 3.22 15.80 -6.44
N ARG A 17 3.21 16.14 -5.16
CA ARG A 17 4.12 15.64 -4.14
C ARG A 17 3.32 14.86 -3.10
N ILE A 18 3.57 13.55 -2.97
CA ILE A 18 2.79 12.65 -2.08
C ILE A 18 3.71 12.01 -1.05
N ALA A 19 3.36 12.14 0.25
CA ALA A 19 4.02 11.41 1.31
C ALA A 19 3.40 10.01 1.46
N VAL A 20 4.26 8.99 1.64
CA VAL A 20 3.85 7.63 1.99
C VAL A 20 4.46 7.30 3.34
N VAL A 21 3.63 7.35 4.38
CA VAL A 21 4.01 7.10 5.78
C VAL A 21 3.65 5.67 6.13
N GLY A 22 4.60 4.85 6.53
CA GLY A 22 4.23 3.50 6.93
C GLY A 22 5.36 2.47 6.90
N ASP A 23 4.95 1.22 7.00
CA ASP A 23 5.86 0.09 7.08
C ASP A 23 6.35 -0.30 5.68
N PHE A 24 7.62 -0.05 5.43
CA PHE A 24 8.31 -0.50 4.22
C PHE A 24 8.92 -1.86 4.48
N CYS A 25 8.65 -2.82 3.62
CA CYS A 25 9.29 -4.11 3.67
C CYS A 25 10.03 -4.43 2.37
N LEU A 26 10.93 -5.42 2.44
CA LEU A 26 11.54 -6.02 1.27
C LEU A 26 10.77 -7.30 0.92
N ASP A 27 10.06 -7.31 -0.19
CA ASP A 27 9.55 -8.55 -0.77
C ASP A 27 10.69 -9.21 -1.56
N ARG A 28 11.14 -10.38 -1.10
CA ARG A 28 12.28 -11.09 -1.65
C ARG A 28 11.86 -12.45 -2.19
N TYR A 29 12.03 -12.66 -3.47
CA TYR A 29 11.69 -13.90 -4.17
C TYR A 29 12.95 -14.68 -4.48
N LEU A 30 13.03 -15.94 -3.99
CA LEU A 30 14.13 -16.85 -4.23
C LEU A 30 13.67 -17.91 -5.24
N GLU A 31 14.08 -17.79 -6.49
CA GLU A 31 13.73 -18.75 -7.54
C GLU A 31 14.64 -19.98 -7.43
N ILE A 32 14.05 -21.14 -7.19
CA ILE A 32 14.68 -22.43 -6.96
C ILE A 32 14.44 -23.32 -8.17
N ASP A 33 15.51 -23.83 -8.75
CA ASP A 33 15.44 -24.85 -9.81
C ASP A 33 15.47 -26.26 -9.18
N PRO A 34 14.39 -27.04 -9.23
CA PRO A 34 14.35 -28.37 -8.64
C PRO A 34 15.33 -29.36 -9.29
N ALA A 35 15.73 -29.12 -10.55
CA ALA A 35 16.73 -29.96 -11.23
C ALA A 35 18.15 -29.81 -10.60
N ARG A 36 18.36 -28.79 -9.79
CA ARG A 36 19.61 -28.53 -9.04
C ARG A 36 19.51 -28.93 -7.56
N ALA A 37 18.53 -29.77 -7.22
CA ALA A 37 18.38 -30.26 -5.85
C ALA A 37 19.58 -31.10 -5.44
N GLU A 38 20.05 -30.91 -4.21
CA GLU A 38 21.13 -31.70 -3.60
C GLU A 38 20.83 -31.97 -2.13
N VAL A 39 21.66 -32.76 -1.49
CA VAL A 39 21.57 -33.06 -0.06
C VAL A 39 22.80 -32.50 0.65
N SER A 40 22.57 -31.79 1.74
CA SER A 40 23.68 -31.30 2.59
C SER A 40 24.50 -32.46 3.13
N ILE A 41 25.79 -32.41 2.90
CA ILE A 41 26.75 -33.42 3.40
C ILE A 41 26.81 -33.40 4.96
N GLU A 42 26.58 -32.24 5.56
CA GLU A 42 26.69 -32.06 7.01
C GLU A 42 25.40 -32.49 7.74
N THR A 43 24.25 -32.23 7.19
CA THR A 43 22.98 -32.45 7.89
C THR A 43 22.08 -33.56 7.30
N GLY A 44 22.37 -34.01 6.08
CA GLY A 44 21.53 -34.97 5.35
C GLY A 44 20.18 -34.40 4.91
N LEU A 45 19.94 -33.10 5.06
CA LEU A 45 18.69 -32.45 4.67
C LEU A 45 18.74 -31.96 3.21
N PRO A 46 17.59 -31.87 2.54
CA PRO A 46 17.50 -31.32 1.19
C PRO A 46 17.99 -29.86 1.15
N VAL A 47 18.78 -29.52 0.13
CA VAL A 47 19.23 -28.16 -0.16
C VAL A 47 18.51 -27.62 -1.37
N HIS A 48 17.91 -26.45 -1.20
CA HIS A 48 17.28 -25.71 -2.30
C HIS A 48 18.28 -24.71 -2.88
N ASN A 49 18.76 -24.99 -4.09
CA ASN A 49 19.68 -24.09 -4.78
C ASN A 49 18.93 -22.97 -5.48
N VAL A 50 19.16 -21.73 -5.03
CA VAL A 50 18.57 -20.53 -5.58
C VAL A 50 19.32 -20.11 -6.84
N THR A 51 18.64 -20.03 -7.97
CA THR A 51 19.22 -19.63 -9.26
C THR A 51 19.04 -18.16 -9.57
N ARG A 52 18.02 -17.52 -8.96
CA ARG A 52 17.74 -16.10 -9.11
C ARG A 52 17.12 -15.52 -7.86
N VAL A 53 17.58 -14.30 -7.50
CA VAL A 53 16.97 -13.49 -6.44
C VAL A 53 16.33 -12.26 -7.07
N ARG A 54 15.06 -12.02 -6.78
CA ARG A 54 14.35 -10.78 -7.11
C ARG A 54 13.90 -10.12 -5.82
N SER A 55 14.08 -8.81 -5.73
CA SER A 55 13.67 -8.03 -4.57
C SER A 55 12.96 -6.77 -5.01
N GLN A 56 11.90 -6.39 -4.29
CA GLN A 56 11.16 -5.15 -4.54
C GLN A 56 10.64 -4.56 -3.24
N PRO A 57 10.41 -3.23 -3.20
CA PRO A 57 9.75 -2.60 -2.07
C PRO A 57 8.30 -3.11 -1.95
N GLY A 58 7.92 -3.61 -0.77
CA GLY A 58 6.60 -4.10 -0.44
C GLY A 58 5.89 -3.26 0.62
N ALA A 59 4.63 -3.58 0.92
CA ALA A 59 3.73 -2.83 1.80
C ALA A 59 3.65 -1.34 1.39
N ALA A 60 4.08 -0.38 2.22
CA ALA A 60 4.16 1.03 1.82
C ALA A 60 4.98 1.22 0.54
N GLY A 61 5.97 0.37 0.29
CA GLY A 61 6.74 0.36 -0.96
C GLY A 61 5.92 -0.05 -2.19
N THR A 62 4.92 -0.92 -2.05
CA THR A 62 3.98 -1.23 -3.14
C THR A 62 3.15 -0.01 -3.54
N ILE A 63 2.72 0.79 -2.55
CA ILE A 63 2.03 2.06 -2.80
C ILE A 63 2.95 3.03 -3.56
N VAL A 64 4.22 3.14 -3.13
CA VAL A 64 5.24 3.95 -3.84
C VAL A 64 5.38 3.50 -5.30
N ASN A 65 5.51 2.19 -5.56
CA ASN A 65 5.61 1.66 -6.92
C ASN A 65 4.40 2.05 -7.79
N ASN A 66 3.19 1.99 -7.23
CA ASN A 66 1.97 2.41 -7.94
C ASN A 66 1.96 3.91 -8.23
N LEU A 67 2.36 4.77 -7.29
CA LEU A 67 2.46 6.22 -7.51
C LEU A 67 3.50 6.56 -8.58
N VAL A 68 4.64 5.85 -8.61
CA VAL A 68 5.65 5.97 -9.67
C VAL A 68 5.08 5.59 -11.04
N ALA A 69 4.32 4.50 -11.11
CA ALA A 69 3.68 4.04 -12.36
C ALA A 69 2.63 5.05 -12.87
N LEU A 70 1.97 5.78 -11.98
CA LEU A 70 1.07 6.89 -12.31
C LEU A 70 1.80 8.15 -12.79
N GLY A 71 3.12 8.22 -12.62
CA GLY A 71 3.91 9.39 -12.98
C GLY A 71 3.77 10.56 -12.00
N VAL A 72 3.50 10.30 -10.72
CA VAL A 72 3.54 11.30 -9.66
C VAL A 72 4.91 11.96 -9.61
N GLY A 73 4.96 13.29 -9.53
CA GLY A 73 6.19 14.06 -9.68
C GLY A 73 7.20 13.82 -8.57
N GLU A 74 6.76 13.84 -7.32
CA GLU A 74 7.60 13.55 -6.16
C GLU A 74 6.87 12.66 -5.17
N ILE A 75 7.56 11.62 -4.70
CA ILE A 75 7.05 10.68 -3.69
C ILE A 75 8.04 10.67 -2.53
N VAL A 76 7.54 10.89 -1.32
CA VAL A 76 8.34 11.04 -0.11
C VAL A 76 8.03 9.90 0.86
N PRO A 77 8.81 8.81 0.87
CA PRO A 77 8.70 7.75 1.87
C PRO A 77 9.06 8.27 3.27
N VAL A 78 8.17 8.02 4.24
CA VAL A 78 8.41 8.23 5.67
C VAL A 78 8.30 6.90 6.38
N GLY A 79 9.43 6.40 6.84
CA GLY A 79 9.52 5.09 7.46
C GLY A 79 10.95 4.79 7.88
N PHE A 80 11.23 3.53 8.17
CA PHE A 80 12.58 3.10 8.51
C PHE A 80 12.96 1.74 7.87
N CYS A 81 14.25 1.49 7.82
CA CYS A 81 14.83 0.17 7.62
C CYS A 81 16.01 -0.05 8.55
N GLY A 82 16.46 -1.29 8.69
CA GLY A 82 17.67 -1.66 9.41
C GLY A 82 18.96 -1.23 8.70
N GLU A 83 20.05 -1.17 9.46
CA GLU A 83 21.41 -1.17 8.92
C GLU A 83 21.86 -2.62 8.66
N ASP A 84 21.09 -3.33 7.82
CA ASP A 84 21.27 -4.73 7.44
C ASP A 84 21.29 -4.89 5.91
N GLY A 85 21.52 -6.10 5.42
CA GLY A 85 21.61 -6.39 3.99
C GLY A 85 20.28 -6.12 3.28
N GLU A 86 19.17 -6.45 3.91
CA GLU A 86 17.81 -6.22 3.44
C GLU A 86 17.50 -4.73 3.35
N GLY A 87 17.93 -3.92 4.32
CA GLY A 87 17.81 -2.47 4.31
C GLY A 87 18.62 -1.82 3.20
N TRP A 88 19.80 -2.33 2.91
CA TRP A 88 20.59 -1.89 1.77
C TRP A 88 19.85 -2.18 0.43
N GLU A 89 19.31 -3.39 0.26
CA GLU A 89 18.52 -3.76 -0.92
C GLU A 89 17.28 -2.87 -1.06
N LEU A 90 16.52 -2.69 0.02
CA LEU A 90 15.30 -1.86 0.03
C LEU A 90 15.61 -0.40 -0.35
N ARG A 91 16.62 0.21 0.28
CA ARG A 91 17.01 1.59 -0.03
C ARG A 91 17.52 1.75 -1.46
N ARG A 92 18.28 0.76 -1.96
CA ARG A 92 18.74 0.74 -3.35
C ARG A 92 17.57 0.68 -4.32
N ALA A 93 16.58 -0.17 -4.04
CA ALA A 93 15.37 -0.30 -4.86
C ALA A 93 14.57 1.01 -4.87
N LEU A 94 14.31 1.61 -3.70
CA LEU A 94 13.59 2.89 -3.58
C LEU A 94 14.32 4.04 -4.29
N ARG A 95 15.66 4.15 -4.15
CA ARG A 95 16.47 5.18 -4.84
C ARG A 95 16.45 5.04 -6.36
N GLY A 96 16.24 3.83 -6.88
CA GLY A 96 16.15 3.56 -8.31
C GLY A 96 14.81 4.00 -8.94
N LEU A 97 13.83 4.35 -8.13
CA LEU A 97 12.51 4.76 -8.59
C LEU A 97 12.49 6.26 -8.94
N ARG A 98 11.87 6.58 -10.07
CA ARG A 98 11.77 7.97 -10.51
C ARG A 98 10.89 8.79 -9.56
N GLY A 99 11.36 9.97 -9.17
CA GLY A 99 10.62 10.90 -8.33
C GLY A 99 10.60 10.53 -6.84
N VAL A 100 11.27 9.45 -6.42
CA VAL A 100 11.34 9.05 -5.01
C VAL A 100 12.52 9.72 -4.32
N THR A 101 12.27 10.40 -3.19
CA THR A 101 13.29 11.03 -2.34
C THR A 101 13.33 10.32 -0.99
N LEU A 102 14.52 10.03 -0.45
CA LEU A 102 14.68 9.31 0.82
C LEU A 102 15.08 10.22 1.99
N GLU A 103 14.78 11.51 1.90
CA GLU A 103 15.13 12.49 2.94
C GLU A 103 14.49 12.16 4.30
N HIS A 104 13.25 11.64 4.27
CA HIS A 104 12.49 11.29 5.47
C HIS A 104 12.50 9.78 5.77
N PHE A 105 13.33 8.99 5.06
CA PHE A 105 13.44 7.54 5.25
C PHE A 105 14.65 7.21 6.13
N ILE A 106 14.39 6.73 7.36
CA ILE A 106 15.40 6.54 8.41
C ILE A 106 16.08 5.17 8.23
N GLN A 107 17.41 5.14 8.32
CA GLN A 107 18.17 3.91 8.51
C GLN A 107 18.64 3.84 9.97
N THR A 108 18.54 2.67 10.61
CA THR A 108 18.84 2.52 12.04
C THR A 108 19.35 1.14 12.39
N THR A 109 20.24 1.07 13.40
CA THR A 109 20.72 -0.19 13.99
C THR A 109 19.75 -0.78 15.01
N GLU A 110 18.72 -0.02 15.43
CA GLU A 110 17.80 -0.42 16.50
C GLU A 110 16.67 -1.34 16.00
N ARG A 111 16.53 -1.49 14.68
CA ARG A 111 15.46 -2.28 14.02
C ARG A 111 16.00 -3.08 12.87
N SER A 112 15.44 -4.26 12.69
CA SER A 112 15.63 -5.04 11.45
C SER A 112 14.70 -4.53 10.36
N THR A 113 15.14 -4.65 9.11
CA THR A 113 14.29 -4.40 7.94
C THR A 113 13.21 -5.45 7.85
N PHE A 114 11.95 -5.04 7.80
CA PHE A 114 10.85 -5.96 7.52
C PHE A 114 11.08 -6.63 6.18
N THR A 115 11.11 -7.96 6.17
CA THR A 115 11.40 -8.73 4.95
C THR A 115 10.47 -9.92 4.86
N TYR A 116 9.87 -10.12 3.69
CA TYR A 116 9.06 -11.28 3.36
C TYR A 116 9.76 -12.07 2.27
N THR A 117 10.50 -13.11 2.68
CA THR A 117 11.22 -13.97 1.75
C THR A 117 10.32 -15.11 1.28
N LYS A 118 10.10 -15.18 -0.03
CA LYS A 118 9.24 -16.14 -0.72
C LYS A 118 10.07 -17.07 -1.59
N PRO A 119 10.45 -18.26 -1.09
CA PRO A 119 11.09 -19.28 -1.93
C PRO A 119 10.09 -19.83 -2.93
N LEU A 120 10.43 -19.82 -4.22
CA LEU A 120 9.58 -20.25 -5.33
C LEU A 120 10.25 -21.41 -6.07
N ILE A 121 9.59 -22.56 -6.16
CA ILE A 121 9.98 -23.60 -7.10
C ILE A 121 9.54 -23.14 -8.49
N VAL A 122 10.50 -23.05 -9.41
CA VAL A 122 10.29 -22.62 -10.79
C VAL A 122 10.65 -23.77 -11.71
N GLU A 123 9.65 -24.34 -12.36
CA GLU A 123 9.79 -25.38 -13.38
C GLU A 123 9.47 -24.79 -14.76
N CYS A 124 10.01 -25.41 -15.82
CA CYS A 124 9.72 -24.99 -17.18
C CYS A 124 8.22 -25.13 -17.47
N ASP A 125 7.62 -24.10 -18.06
CA ASP A 125 6.21 -24.07 -18.45
C ASP A 125 5.18 -24.27 -17.32
N ALA A 126 5.60 -24.12 -16.05
CA ALA A 126 4.73 -24.22 -14.88
C ALA A 126 4.62 -22.88 -14.13
N ILE A 127 3.48 -22.69 -13.44
CA ILE A 127 3.31 -21.57 -12.54
C ILE A 127 4.24 -21.76 -11.34
N PRO A 128 5.03 -20.75 -10.96
CA PRO A 128 5.90 -20.83 -9.79
C PRO A 128 5.11 -21.22 -8.52
N ARG A 129 5.59 -22.22 -7.79
CA ARG A 129 4.96 -22.69 -6.56
C ARG A 129 5.71 -22.16 -5.34
N GLU A 130 5.02 -21.33 -4.54
CA GLU A 130 5.58 -20.81 -3.29
C GLU A 130 5.73 -21.93 -2.24
N LEU A 131 6.88 -21.96 -1.59
CA LEU A 131 7.15 -22.76 -0.40
C LEU A 131 6.80 -21.96 0.86
N ASN A 132 7.25 -22.46 2.04
CA ASN A 132 7.07 -21.74 3.29
C ASN A 132 7.83 -20.41 3.27
N ARG A 133 7.12 -19.32 3.54
CA ARG A 133 7.69 -17.97 3.61
C ARG A 133 8.57 -17.81 4.86
N LEU A 134 9.64 -17.04 4.74
CA LEU A 134 10.54 -16.68 5.83
C LEU A 134 10.43 -15.17 6.06
N ASP A 135 9.91 -14.77 7.23
CA ASP A 135 9.65 -13.37 7.55
C ASP A 135 10.63 -12.85 8.61
N ILE A 136 11.26 -11.71 8.33
CA ILE A 136 11.98 -10.91 9.32
C ILE A 136 11.04 -9.79 9.80
N LYS A 137 10.78 -9.75 11.11
CA LYS A 137 9.87 -8.78 11.75
C LYS A 137 10.49 -8.23 13.03
N ASN A 138 10.01 -7.07 13.44
CA ASN A 138 10.30 -6.52 14.77
C ASN A 138 9.19 -6.94 15.74
N TRP A 139 9.58 -7.45 16.90
CA TRP A 139 8.67 -8.06 17.89
C TRP A 139 8.49 -7.21 19.16
N THR A 140 9.24 -6.11 19.27
CA THR A 140 9.18 -5.18 20.39
C THR A 140 8.76 -3.80 19.91
N PRO A 141 8.17 -2.94 20.75
CA PRO A 141 7.79 -1.58 20.35
C PRO A 141 8.95 -0.81 19.72
N THR A 142 8.65 -0.03 18.70
CA THR A 142 9.61 0.88 18.06
C THR A 142 10.18 1.85 19.11
N PRO A 143 11.50 2.02 19.22
CA PRO A 143 12.13 2.86 20.25
C PRO A 143 11.57 4.27 20.27
N ALA A 144 11.39 4.84 21.47
CA ALA A 144 10.76 6.15 21.63
C ALA A 144 11.46 7.28 20.82
N PRO A 145 12.81 7.35 20.74
CA PRO A 145 13.47 8.36 19.92
C PRO A 145 13.14 8.19 18.42
N LEU A 146 13.04 6.94 17.94
CA LEU A 146 12.69 6.69 16.54
C LEU A 146 11.24 7.08 16.24
N ARG A 147 10.30 6.75 17.16
CA ARG A 147 8.89 7.17 17.05
C ARG A 147 8.74 8.70 17.00
N ALA A 148 9.48 9.43 17.86
CA ALA A 148 9.48 10.89 17.85
C ALA A 148 9.99 11.45 16.52
N ARG A 149 11.14 10.94 16.03
CA ARG A 149 11.70 11.35 14.72
C ARG A 149 10.72 11.08 13.55
N LEU A 150 10.01 9.96 13.57
CA LEU A 150 9.00 9.66 12.55
C LEU A 150 7.85 10.68 12.60
N ALA A 151 7.35 11.01 13.79
CA ALA A 151 6.31 12.02 13.96
C ALA A 151 6.79 13.40 13.49
N ASP A 152 8.03 13.79 13.80
CA ASP A 152 8.63 15.04 13.33
C ASP A 152 8.75 15.08 11.79
N HIS A 153 9.12 13.98 11.16
CA HIS A 153 9.17 13.86 9.69
C HIS A 153 7.78 14.02 9.07
N VAL A 154 6.75 13.40 9.67
CA VAL A 154 5.36 13.58 9.23
C VAL A 154 4.91 15.03 9.37
N ARG A 155 5.23 15.69 10.49
CA ARG A 155 4.92 17.10 10.73
C ARG A 155 5.58 18.01 9.70
N ALA A 156 6.84 17.77 9.37
CA ALA A 156 7.58 18.57 8.39
C ALA A 156 6.95 18.55 6.99
N LEU A 157 6.19 17.50 6.67
CA LEU A 157 5.53 17.33 5.37
C LEU A 157 4.10 17.90 5.32
N ALA A 158 3.51 18.29 6.45
CA ALA A 158 2.10 18.70 6.55
C ALA A 158 1.67 19.80 5.57
N THR A 159 2.58 20.74 5.26
CA THR A 159 2.34 21.86 4.34
C THR A 159 3.11 21.75 3.03
N ALA A 160 3.83 20.66 2.85
CA ALA A 160 4.75 20.48 1.73
C ALA A 160 4.29 19.39 0.75
N VAL A 161 3.17 18.74 1.01
CA VAL A 161 2.63 17.66 0.17
C VAL A 161 1.17 17.87 -0.19
N ASP A 162 0.75 17.28 -1.30
CA ASP A 162 -0.63 17.33 -1.81
C ASP A 162 -1.52 16.21 -1.28
N ALA A 163 -0.92 15.15 -0.73
CA ALA A 163 -1.61 14.07 -0.03
C ALA A 163 -0.65 13.30 0.88
N ILE A 164 -1.21 12.63 1.89
CA ILE A 164 -0.51 11.66 2.74
C ILE A 164 -1.21 10.31 2.62
N VAL A 165 -0.46 9.26 2.33
CA VAL A 165 -0.93 7.87 2.42
C VAL A 165 -0.29 7.23 3.64
N VAL A 166 -1.11 6.56 4.45
CA VAL A 166 -0.67 5.86 5.66
C VAL A 166 -0.88 4.37 5.47
N MET A 167 0.20 3.58 5.57
CA MET A 167 0.18 2.13 5.42
C MET A 167 0.73 1.42 6.65
N ASP A 168 -0.15 0.82 7.44
CA ASP A 168 0.16 0.08 8.65
C ASP A 168 0.10 -1.43 8.36
N GLN A 169 1.27 -2.04 8.17
CA GLN A 169 1.40 -3.42 7.72
C GLN A 169 1.73 -4.41 8.84
N VAL A 170 2.25 -3.94 9.98
CA VAL A 170 2.60 -4.82 11.09
C VAL A 170 1.36 -5.41 11.76
N SER A 171 1.50 -6.61 12.32
CA SER A 171 0.41 -7.31 13.02
C SER A 171 0.42 -7.08 14.54
N ILE A 172 1.46 -6.47 15.07
CA ILE A 172 1.64 -6.18 16.50
C ILE A 172 1.73 -4.68 16.68
N ASP A 173 0.94 -4.14 17.60
CA ASP A 173 0.92 -2.72 17.92
C ASP A 173 2.31 -2.16 18.26
N GLU A 174 2.53 -0.92 17.88
CA GLU A 174 3.74 -0.15 18.21
C GLU A 174 5.06 -0.73 17.67
N THR A 175 5.05 -1.81 16.85
CA THR A 175 6.29 -2.43 16.35
C THR A 175 6.73 -1.92 14.98
N GLY A 176 5.90 -1.12 14.32
CA GLY A 176 6.13 -0.52 13.00
C GLY A 176 6.38 0.98 13.05
N VAL A 177 6.02 1.62 11.94
CA VAL A 177 6.08 3.07 11.74
C VAL A 177 4.85 3.78 12.31
N VAL A 178 3.66 3.18 12.11
CA VAL A 178 2.38 3.76 12.51
C VAL A 178 2.14 3.48 13.99
N THR A 179 2.70 4.34 14.81
CA THR A 179 2.68 4.29 16.28
C THR A 179 1.84 5.42 16.85
N ALA A 180 1.50 5.37 18.15
CA ALA A 180 0.67 6.38 18.79
C ALA A 180 1.15 7.84 18.56
N PRO A 181 2.46 8.18 18.66
CA PRO A 181 2.93 9.54 18.32
C PRO A 181 2.70 9.91 16.85
N VAL A 182 2.86 8.97 15.90
CA VAL A 182 2.59 9.22 14.48
C VAL A 182 1.10 9.42 14.24
N LEU A 183 0.24 8.60 14.85
CA LEU A 183 -1.22 8.75 14.77
C LEU A 183 -1.70 10.09 15.36
N ALA A 184 -1.16 10.49 16.51
CA ALA A 184 -1.46 11.79 17.12
C ALA A 184 -1.08 12.95 16.17
N MET A 185 0.12 12.90 15.59
CA MET A 185 0.59 13.88 14.61
C MET A 185 -0.29 13.95 13.36
N LEU A 186 -0.70 12.82 12.82
CA LEU A 186 -1.64 12.76 11.69
C LEU A 186 -3.00 13.38 12.04
N GLY A 187 -3.46 13.21 13.28
CA GLY A 187 -4.68 13.81 13.80
C GLY A 187 -4.59 15.34 13.86
N GLU A 188 -3.48 15.88 14.34
CA GLU A 188 -3.19 17.32 14.37
C GLU A 188 -3.16 17.89 12.95
N ILE A 189 -2.43 17.23 12.02
CA ILE A 189 -2.35 17.66 10.63
C ILE A 189 -3.72 17.66 9.96
N ALA A 190 -4.53 16.61 10.18
CA ALA A 190 -5.88 16.50 9.62
C ALA A 190 -6.82 17.60 10.12
N ALA A 191 -6.65 18.06 11.36
CA ALA A 191 -7.41 19.15 11.95
C ALA A 191 -6.94 20.53 11.44
N GLU A 192 -5.65 20.73 11.31
CA GLU A 192 -5.04 21.99 10.83
C GLU A 192 -5.20 22.17 9.31
N ASN A 193 -5.25 21.07 8.55
CA ASN A 193 -5.30 21.07 7.08
C ASN A 193 -6.50 20.21 6.58
N PRO A 194 -7.75 20.65 6.76
CA PRO A 194 -8.93 19.86 6.43
C PRO A 194 -9.06 19.54 4.94
N GLY A 195 -8.39 20.32 4.07
CA GLY A 195 -8.33 20.09 2.62
C GLY A 195 -7.25 19.12 2.16
N LEU A 196 -6.33 18.74 3.03
CA LEU A 196 -5.27 17.77 2.68
C LEU A 196 -5.84 16.34 2.71
N PRO A 197 -5.85 15.59 1.59
CA PRO A 197 -6.24 14.20 1.60
C PRO A 197 -5.25 13.37 2.40
N ILE A 198 -5.72 12.68 3.44
CA ILE A 198 -4.96 11.68 4.19
C ILE A 198 -5.73 10.37 4.09
N LEU A 199 -5.14 9.35 3.45
CA LEU A 199 -5.73 8.03 3.30
C LEU A 199 -4.99 7.03 4.18
N ALA A 200 -5.72 6.31 5.02
CA ALA A 200 -5.16 5.28 5.89
C ALA A 200 -5.67 3.89 5.51
N ASP A 201 -4.73 2.95 5.46
CA ASP A 201 -4.96 1.50 5.32
C ASP A 201 -4.19 0.79 6.44
N SER A 202 -4.83 -0.14 7.14
CA SER A 202 -4.20 -0.85 8.25
C SER A 202 -4.61 -2.31 8.27
N ARG A 203 -3.61 -3.19 8.31
CA ARG A 203 -3.80 -4.63 8.48
C ARG A 203 -4.36 -5.01 9.86
N ARG A 204 -4.12 -4.19 10.88
CA ARG A 204 -4.65 -4.39 12.24
C ARG A 204 -6.04 -3.81 12.43
N GLY A 205 -6.52 -3.03 11.45
CA GLY A 205 -7.74 -2.25 11.52
C GLY A 205 -7.51 -0.79 11.90
N LEU A 206 -8.54 0.03 11.67
CA LEU A 206 -8.46 1.50 11.75
C LEU A 206 -9.15 2.09 13.01
N ARG A 207 -9.38 1.27 14.04
CA ARG A 207 -10.16 1.69 15.24
C ARG A 207 -9.56 2.93 15.93
N ASP A 208 -8.26 2.91 16.15
CA ASP A 208 -7.53 3.93 16.90
C ASP A 208 -6.93 5.03 16.02
N PHE A 209 -7.26 5.02 14.74
CA PHE A 209 -6.80 6.04 13.80
C PHE A 209 -7.57 7.36 13.97
N PRO A 210 -6.94 8.51 13.72
CA PRO A 210 -7.60 9.80 13.71
C PRO A 210 -8.64 9.91 12.58
N ALA A 211 -9.41 10.99 12.57
CA ALA A 211 -10.43 11.26 11.56
C ALA A 211 -9.78 11.61 10.19
N VAL A 212 -9.40 10.59 9.43
CA VAL A 212 -8.88 10.67 8.06
C VAL A 212 -9.72 9.80 7.13
N THR A 213 -9.45 9.82 5.84
CA THR A 213 -10.11 8.91 4.90
C THR A 213 -9.64 7.47 5.17
N PHE A 214 -10.57 6.59 5.47
CA PHE A 214 -10.30 5.18 5.71
C PHE A 214 -10.44 4.38 4.42
N LYS A 215 -9.46 3.53 4.12
CA LYS A 215 -9.60 2.48 3.12
C LYS A 215 -9.44 1.12 3.80
N MET A 216 -10.36 0.22 3.51
CA MET A 216 -10.40 -1.12 4.10
C MET A 216 -11.11 -2.10 3.17
N ASN A 217 -11.08 -3.39 3.47
CA ASN A 217 -11.94 -4.38 2.83
C ASN A 217 -13.25 -4.59 3.62
N ALA A 218 -14.19 -5.38 3.04
CA ALA A 218 -15.50 -5.62 3.64
C ALA A 218 -15.42 -6.29 5.02
N ASN A 219 -14.46 -7.21 5.23
CA ASN A 219 -14.29 -7.91 6.51
C ASN A 219 -13.74 -6.97 7.59
N GLU A 220 -12.79 -6.11 7.22
CA GLU A 220 -12.24 -5.07 8.10
C GLU A 220 -13.31 -4.06 8.51
N LEU A 221 -14.17 -3.64 7.56
CA LEU A 221 -15.33 -2.78 7.84
C LEU A 221 -16.27 -3.44 8.85
N ALA A 222 -16.64 -4.70 8.60
CA ALA A 222 -17.53 -5.45 9.49
C ALA A 222 -16.94 -5.60 10.91
N THR A 223 -15.64 -5.86 11.00
CA THR A 223 -14.91 -5.95 12.27
C THR A 223 -14.88 -4.61 13.01
N LEU A 224 -14.62 -3.52 12.28
CA LEU A 224 -14.50 -2.17 12.85
C LEU A 224 -15.86 -1.67 13.39
N THR A 225 -16.93 -1.89 12.63
CA THR A 225 -18.28 -1.41 12.96
C THR A 225 -19.08 -2.37 13.85
N GLY A 226 -18.61 -3.62 14.03
CA GLY A 226 -19.38 -4.68 14.71
C GLY A 226 -20.57 -5.19 13.88
N ALA A 227 -20.73 -4.77 12.65
CA ALA A 227 -21.89 -5.00 11.79
C ALA A 227 -21.66 -6.14 10.79
N VAL A 228 -21.40 -7.36 11.29
CA VAL A 228 -20.99 -8.54 10.47
C VAL A 228 -22.03 -8.95 9.43
N SER A 229 -23.30 -8.62 9.60
CA SER A 229 -24.41 -8.95 8.68
C SER A 229 -25.05 -7.74 8.02
N ALA A 230 -24.51 -6.55 8.21
CA ALA A 230 -25.05 -5.35 7.61
C ALA A 230 -24.67 -5.19 6.12
N ASP A 231 -25.49 -4.48 5.37
CA ASP A 231 -25.11 -4.00 4.05
C ASP A 231 -23.84 -3.14 4.16
N PRO A 232 -22.73 -3.48 3.44
CA PRO A 232 -21.51 -2.70 3.48
C PRO A 232 -21.70 -1.22 3.15
N ALA A 233 -22.69 -0.87 2.31
CA ALA A 233 -22.97 0.53 1.98
C ALA A 233 -23.55 1.29 3.19
N ALA A 234 -24.47 0.68 3.92
CA ALA A 234 -25.04 1.28 5.12
C ALA A 234 -23.98 1.42 6.24
N ALA A 235 -23.13 0.39 6.43
CA ALA A 235 -22.04 0.40 7.42
C ALA A 235 -20.99 1.48 7.08
N ALA A 236 -20.56 1.57 5.81
CA ALA A 236 -19.60 2.57 5.36
C ALA A 236 -20.17 4.01 5.49
N ALA A 237 -21.44 4.21 5.13
CA ALA A 237 -22.11 5.50 5.30
C ALA A 237 -22.24 5.91 6.78
N GLY A 238 -22.53 4.95 7.66
CA GLY A 238 -22.54 5.19 9.11
C GLY A 238 -21.18 5.64 9.62
N LEU A 239 -20.12 4.90 9.25
CA LEU A 239 -18.76 5.23 9.62
C LEU A 239 -18.27 6.56 9.05
N ALA A 240 -18.61 6.88 7.79
CA ALA A 240 -18.25 8.15 7.16
C ALA A 240 -18.90 9.35 7.87
N ARG A 241 -20.16 9.23 8.31
CA ARG A 241 -20.84 10.25 9.13
C ARG A 241 -20.19 10.41 10.49
N GLU A 242 -19.91 9.29 11.18
CA GLU A 242 -19.27 9.30 12.49
C GLU A 242 -17.91 9.98 12.46
N ARG A 243 -17.08 9.63 11.48
CA ARG A 243 -15.70 10.13 11.35
C ARG A 243 -15.62 11.48 10.63
N MET A 244 -16.70 11.96 10.03
CA MET A 244 -16.73 13.16 9.21
C MET A 244 -15.68 13.13 8.08
N LYS A 245 -15.35 11.96 7.58
CA LYS A 245 -14.36 11.72 6.51
C LYS A 245 -14.86 10.62 5.57
N PRO A 246 -14.42 10.63 4.31
CA PRO A 246 -14.78 9.57 3.37
C PRO A 246 -14.30 8.18 3.85
N VAL A 247 -15.02 7.15 3.44
CA VAL A 247 -14.66 5.74 3.66
C VAL A 247 -14.65 5.04 2.30
N ILE A 248 -13.59 4.30 2.02
CA ILE A 248 -13.41 3.48 0.81
C ILE A 248 -13.38 2.02 1.23
N VAL A 249 -14.20 1.18 0.59
CA VAL A 249 -14.31 -0.24 0.90
C VAL A 249 -14.12 -1.06 -0.36
N THR A 250 -13.09 -1.91 -0.38
CA THR A 250 -12.93 -2.91 -1.44
C THR A 250 -13.83 -4.12 -1.17
N LEU A 251 -14.58 -4.54 -2.19
CA LEU A 251 -15.62 -5.57 -2.10
C LEU A 251 -15.29 -6.83 -2.92
N ALA A 252 -14.01 -7.05 -3.21
CA ALA A 252 -13.51 -8.14 -4.05
C ALA A 252 -14.25 -8.20 -5.41
N GLU A 253 -14.93 -9.32 -5.71
CA GLU A 253 -15.67 -9.52 -6.95
C GLU A 253 -16.87 -8.56 -7.16
N ARG A 254 -17.22 -7.76 -6.15
CA ARG A 254 -18.27 -6.74 -6.25
C ARG A 254 -17.72 -5.35 -6.56
N GLY A 255 -16.39 -5.21 -6.66
CA GLY A 255 -15.73 -3.94 -6.99
C GLY A 255 -15.38 -3.09 -5.77
N VAL A 256 -15.65 -1.78 -5.81
CA VAL A 256 -15.29 -0.84 -4.75
C VAL A 256 -16.47 0.09 -4.41
N LEU A 257 -16.59 0.40 -3.13
CA LEU A 257 -17.60 1.29 -2.57
C LEU A 257 -16.93 2.49 -1.92
N GLY A 258 -17.49 3.67 -2.11
CA GLY A 258 -17.16 4.88 -1.36
C GLY A 258 -18.36 5.41 -0.60
N ALA A 259 -18.12 5.96 0.59
CA ALA A 259 -19.13 6.66 1.37
C ALA A 259 -18.61 8.04 1.77
N LEU A 260 -19.45 9.05 1.66
CA LEU A 260 -19.19 10.43 2.04
C LEU A 260 -19.76 10.76 3.43
N PRO A 261 -19.26 11.79 4.13
CA PRO A 261 -19.84 12.27 5.39
C PRO A 261 -21.30 12.65 5.32
N SER A 262 -21.79 13.05 4.12
CA SER A 262 -23.23 13.30 3.86
C SER A 262 -24.09 12.05 4.03
N GLY A 263 -23.48 10.86 3.99
CA GLY A 263 -24.13 9.57 3.91
C GLY A 263 -24.41 9.08 2.50
N GLU A 264 -24.06 9.87 1.49
CA GLU A 264 -24.09 9.43 0.10
C GLU A 264 -23.07 8.32 -0.13
N THR A 265 -23.44 7.31 -0.91
CA THR A 265 -22.58 6.20 -1.29
C THR A 265 -22.43 6.11 -2.81
N VAL A 266 -21.24 5.74 -3.25
CA VAL A 266 -20.91 5.52 -4.67
C VAL A 266 -20.33 4.12 -4.80
N SER A 267 -20.92 3.30 -5.67
CA SER A 267 -20.43 1.95 -5.98
C SER A 267 -19.89 1.90 -7.40
N VAL A 268 -18.70 1.33 -7.56
CA VAL A 268 -18.08 1.06 -8.86
C VAL A 268 -17.96 -0.47 -8.98
N PRO A 269 -18.66 -1.10 -9.94
CA PRO A 269 -18.64 -2.54 -10.09
C PRO A 269 -17.29 -3.02 -10.58
N VAL A 270 -16.97 -4.29 -10.26
CA VAL A 270 -15.75 -4.95 -10.77
C VAL A 270 -15.72 -4.94 -12.29
N LEU A 271 -14.53 -4.80 -12.86
CA LEU A 271 -14.31 -4.99 -14.29
C LEU A 271 -14.19 -6.49 -14.60
N PRO A 272 -14.56 -6.93 -15.82
CA PRO A 272 -14.49 -8.32 -16.18
C PRO A 272 -13.10 -8.92 -16.01
N VAL A 273 -13.01 -10.00 -15.23
CA VAL A 273 -11.77 -10.77 -15.04
C VAL A 273 -11.51 -11.65 -16.26
N ARG A 274 -10.25 -11.73 -16.70
CA ARG A 274 -9.82 -12.53 -17.85
C ARG A 274 -8.63 -13.39 -17.46
N GLY A 275 -8.82 -14.71 -17.45
CA GLY A 275 -7.76 -15.66 -17.11
C GLY A 275 -7.49 -15.77 -15.60
N GLU A 276 -6.27 -16.20 -15.28
CA GLU A 276 -5.81 -16.33 -13.89
C GLU A 276 -5.54 -14.96 -13.25
N ILE A 277 -5.76 -14.86 -11.95
CA ILE A 277 -5.54 -13.64 -11.17
C ILE A 277 -4.73 -13.90 -9.90
N ASP A 278 -3.97 -12.90 -9.51
CA ASP A 278 -3.31 -12.79 -8.21
C ASP A 278 -3.78 -11.49 -7.54
N VAL A 279 -4.46 -11.61 -6.41
CA VAL A 279 -5.04 -10.44 -5.73
C VAL A 279 -4.04 -9.64 -4.89
N VAL A 280 -2.79 -10.12 -4.80
CA VAL A 280 -1.72 -9.45 -4.03
C VAL A 280 -1.42 -8.07 -4.64
N GLY A 281 -1.43 -7.03 -3.80
CA GLY A 281 -1.19 -5.64 -4.22
C GLY A 281 -2.41 -4.89 -4.78
N ALA A 282 -3.56 -5.57 -5.01
CA ALA A 282 -4.77 -4.88 -5.49
C ALA A 282 -5.25 -3.79 -4.53
N GLY A 283 -5.21 -4.04 -3.22
CA GLY A 283 -5.54 -3.06 -2.18
C GLY A 283 -4.63 -1.83 -2.22
N ASP A 284 -3.32 -2.05 -2.36
CA ASP A 284 -2.32 -0.98 -2.44
C ASP A 284 -2.50 -0.14 -3.71
N ALA A 285 -2.85 -0.79 -4.83
CA ALA A 285 -3.18 -0.09 -6.07
C ALA A 285 -4.41 0.80 -5.91
N VAL A 286 -5.48 0.31 -5.23
CA VAL A 286 -6.65 1.14 -4.90
C VAL A 286 -6.24 2.34 -4.06
N THR A 287 -5.45 2.14 -3.01
CA THR A 287 -5.00 3.20 -2.10
C THR A 287 -4.19 4.27 -2.85
N ALA A 288 -3.18 3.86 -3.64
CA ALA A 288 -2.31 4.77 -4.40
C ALA A 288 -3.10 5.60 -5.42
N ASN A 289 -3.94 4.93 -6.22
CA ASN A 289 -4.72 5.59 -7.26
C ASN A 289 -5.80 6.53 -6.71
N ALA A 290 -6.48 6.14 -5.63
CA ALA A 290 -7.45 6.99 -4.96
C ALA A 290 -6.77 8.24 -4.36
N ALA A 291 -5.61 8.07 -3.71
CA ALA A 291 -4.85 9.19 -3.13
C ALA A 291 -4.42 10.21 -4.21
N ALA A 292 -3.84 9.74 -5.31
CA ALA A 292 -3.41 10.61 -6.41
C ALA A 292 -4.60 11.37 -7.06
N ALA A 293 -5.74 10.69 -7.26
CA ALA A 293 -6.93 11.31 -7.82
C ALA A 293 -7.54 12.36 -6.89
N LEU A 294 -7.65 12.05 -5.59
CA LEU A 294 -8.17 12.98 -4.58
C LEU A 294 -7.24 14.19 -4.40
N ALA A 295 -5.92 14.01 -4.49
CA ALA A 295 -4.93 15.09 -4.39
C ALA A 295 -5.10 16.16 -5.48
N VAL A 296 -5.58 15.79 -6.66
CA VAL A 296 -5.88 16.74 -7.75
C VAL A 296 -7.33 17.23 -7.72
N GLY A 297 -8.11 16.93 -6.68
CA GLY A 297 -9.47 17.40 -6.51
C GLY A 297 -10.51 16.61 -7.32
N ALA A 298 -10.23 15.36 -7.70
CA ALA A 298 -11.25 14.48 -8.24
C ALA A 298 -12.31 14.16 -7.17
N SER A 299 -13.56 13.96 -7.58
CA SER A 299 -14.59 13.47 -6.67
C SER A 299 -14.28 12.04 -6.21
N LEU A 300 -14.87 11.63 -5.07
CA LEU A 300 -14.71 10.25 -4.58
C LEU A 300 -15.09 9.23 -5.66
N GLY A 301 -16.19 9.44 -6.39
CA GLY A 301 -16.62 8.54 -7.47
C GLY A 301 -15.61 8.44 -8.60
N GLU A 302 -15.01 9.55 -9.03
CA GLU A 302 -13.97 9.57 -10.06
C GLU A 302 -12.71 8.84 -9.56
N ALA A 303 -12.30 9.08 -8.33
CA ALA A 303 -11.14 8.41 -7.71
C ALA A 303 -11.35 6.89 -7.65
N LEU A 304 -12.56 6.43 -7.29
CA LEU A 304 -12.90 5.01 -7.25
C LEU A 304 -12.93 4.35 -8.64
N VAL A 305 -13.40 5.05 -9.67
CA VAL A 305 -13.35 4.54 -11.06
C VAL A 305 -11.90 4.30 -11.51
N ILE A 306 -11.00 5.25 -11.24
CA ILE A 306 -9.58 5.12 -11.57
C ILE A 306 -8.93 3.99 -10.74
N ALA A 307 -9.19 3.95 -9.45
CA ALA A 307 -8.62 2.97 -8.54
C ALA A 307 -9.09 1.53 -8.85
N ASN A 308 -10.35 1.35 -9.21
CA ASN A 308 -10.90 0.05 -9.60
C ASN A 308 -10.32 -0.45 -10.93
N ALA A 309 -10.11 0.45 -11.89
CA ALA A 309 -9.45 0.12 -13.15
C ALA A 309 -7.97 -0.27 -12.92
N ALA A 310 -7.26 0.43 -12.06
CA ALA A 310 -5.89 0.08 -11.68
C ALA A 310 -5.82 -1.29 -10.99
N ALA A 311 -6.69 -1.56 -10.02
CA ALA A 311 -6.76 -2.86 -9.36
C ALA A 311 -7.05 -4.00 -10.35
N SER A 312 -7.95 -3.77 -11.33
CA SER A 312 -8.24 -4.75 -12.38
C SER A 312 -7.02 -5.08 -13.26
N ILE A 313 -6.10 -4.12 -13.46
CA ILE A 313 -4.82 -4.37 -14.17
C ILE A 313 -3.88 -5.18 -13.28
N VAL A 314 -3.74 -4.77 -12.03
CA VAL A 314 -2.78 -5.34 -11.08
C VAL A 314 -3.05 -6.83 -10.83
N ILE A 315 -4.30 -7.23 -10.66
CA ILE A 315 -4.64 -8.64 -10.39
C ILE A 315 -4.29 -9.60 -11.52
N HIS A 316 -4.01 -9.12 -12.73
CA HIS A 316 -3.58 -9.94 -13.88
C HIS A 316 -2.04 -10.03 -14.00
N GLN A 317 -1.28 -9.39 -13.10
CA GLN A 317 0.19 -9.45 -13.06
C GLN A 317 0.65 -10.51 -12.06
N LEU A 318 0.65 -11.78 -12.48
CA LEU A 318 0.90 -12.93 -11.62
C LEU A 318 2.32 -12.94 -11.03
N GLY A 319 2.46 -13.38 -9.78
CA GLY A 319 3.75 -13.62 -9.12
C GLY A 319 4.55 -12.36 -8.78
N THR A 320 3.89 -11.21 -8.71
CA THR A 320 4.46 -9.93 -8.27
C THR A 320 3.38 -9.03 -7.70
N THR A 321 3.75 -8.03 -6.90
CA THR A 321 2.86 -6.91 -6.60
C THR A 321 2.87 -5.96 -7.80
N GLY A 322 1.82 -6.04 -8.61
CA GLY A 322 1.74 -5.31 -9.86
C GLY A 322 1.51 -3.80 -9.71
N THR A 323 1.62 -3.09 -10.83
CA THR A 323 1.30 -1.65 -10.93
C THR A 323 0.50 -1.35 -12.19
N ALA A 324 -0.19 -0.22 -12.21
CA ALA A 324 -0.94 0.24 -13.38
C ALA A 324 -0.52 1.66 -13.77
N SER A 325 -0.10 1.85 -15.00
CA SER A 325 0.22 3.17 -15.55
C SER A 325 -1.05 3.92 -15.98
N VAL A 326 -0.96 5.24 -16.09
CA VAL A 326 -2.04 6.09 -16.63
C VAL A 326 -2.49 5.63 -18.02
N ALA A 327 -1.52 5.20 -18.86
CA ALA A 327 -1.84 4.73 -20.21
C ALA A 327 -2.63 3.41 -20.20
N GLU A 328 -2.33 2.49 -19.28
CA GLU A 328 -3.06 1.22 -19.14
C GLU A 328 -4.46 1.43 -18.58
N ILE A 329 -4.58 2.27 -17.54
CA ILE A 329 -5.87 2.65 -16.97
C ILE A 329 -6.75 3.31 -18.02
N GLY A 330 -6.19 4.25 -18.81
CA GLY A 330 -6.92 4.93 -19.88
C GLY A 330 -7.44 3.98 -20.95
N ARG A 331 -6.69 2.92 -21.29
CA ARG A 331 -7.16 1.89 -22.24
C ARG A 331 -8.33 1.05 -21.72
N ILE A 332 -8.44 0.88 -20.41
CA ILE A 332 -9.57 0.16 -19.79
C ILE A 332 -10.81 1.05 -19.68
N LEU A 333 -10.62 2.34 -19.44
CA LEU A 333 -11.74 3.28 -19.24
C LEU A 333 -12.34 3.82 -20.55
N ASN A 334 -11.66 3.64 -21.68
CA ASN A 334 -12.10 3.99 -23.03
C ASN A 334 -12.69 2.78 -23.74
#